data_200f8386974974c11c7f28eb42ec7770
#
_entry.id   200f8386974974c11c7f28eb42ec7770
#
_cell.length_a   1.000
_cell.length_b   1.000
_cell.length_c   1.000
_cell.angle_alpha   90.00
_cell.angle_beta   90.00
_cell.angle_gamma   90.00
#
_symmetry.space_group_name_H-M   'P 1'
#
loop_
_entity.id
_entity.type
_entity.pdbx_description
1 polymer ?
#
loop_
_entity_poly.entity_id
_entity_poly.type
_entity_poly.pdbx_seq_one_letter_code
_entity_poly.pdbx_strand_id
1 'polypeptide(L)'
;MKLALCTLLVLFSSMTMFAATGSDESAIRAIRAESNRAIQQGNLDAFAASLTADFVMVRGSSAFASRDAYIDAFGKDFKNPSAVRYERVTEKVELSQAAPLAAEHGHWIGRRPGGGEAYGGTYLAMWCHTDAGWKIRSELFVVLTCADAEACSAYRATASHK
;
A
#
# COMPACT_ATOMS: atom_id res chain seq x y z
N MET A 1 -29.10 44.04 -43.71
CA MET A 1 -28.80 44.38 -42.32
C MET A 1 -29.22 43.24 -41.42
N LYS A 2 -28.34 42.28 -41.16
CA LYS A 2 -28.43 41.25 -40.11
C LYS A 2 -27.02 40.75 -39.84
N LEU A 3 -26.43 41.24 -38.78
CA LEU A 3 -25.17 40.77 -38.25
C LEU A 3 -25.39 40.36 -36.79
N ALA A 4 -24.64 39.36 -36.40
CA ALA A 4 -24.18 39.02 -35.05
C ALA A 4 -25.12 38.20 -34.19
N LEU A 5 -24.76 36.94 -34.03
CA LEU A 5 -24.55 36.35 -32.70
C LEU A 5 -23.90 34.99 -32.86
N CYS A 6 -22.59 34.93 -32.76
CA CYS A 6 -21.84 33.67 -32.58
C CYS A 6 -20.56 34.01 -31.88
N THR A 7 -20.54 33.90 -30.55
CA THR A 7 -19.34 33.70 -29.72
C THR A 7 -19.75 33.74 -28.24
N LEU A 8 -19.92 32.58 -27.63
CA LEU A 8 -19.60 32.34 -26.22
C LEU A 8 -19.91 30.88 -25.83
N LEU A 9 -19.05 29.97 -26.17
CA LEU A 9 -19.09 28.62 -25.56
C LEU A 9 -17.73 27.91 -25.66
N VAL A 10 -16.73 28.42 -24.98
CA VAL A 10 -15.50 27.65 -24.69
C VAL A 10 -14.91 28.22 -23.42
N LEU A 11 -15.30 27.71 -22.25
CA LEU A 11 -14.55 27.89 -20.97
C LEU A 11 -15.24 27.10 -19.82
N PHE A 12 -15.36 25.78 -19.95
CA PHE A 12 -15.79 24.96 -18.81
C PHE A 12 -15.25 23.52 -18.86
N SER A 13 -14.00 23.31 -19.25
CA SER A 13 -13.43 21.94 -19.28
C SER A 13 -12.24 21.70 -18.34
N SER A 14 -11.75 22.70 -17.61
CA SER A 14 -10.49 22.56 -16.87
C SER A 14 -10.65 22.29 -15.37
N MET A 15 -11.84 22.32 -14.82
CA MET A 15 -12.05 22.26 -13.38
C MET A 15 -12.31 20.84 -12.81
N THR A 16 -12.63 19.89 -13.65
CA THR A 16 -12.97 18.51 -13.22
C THR A 16 -11.75 17.63 -12.95
N MET A 17 -10.59 17.90 -13.56
CA MET A 17 -9.39 17.07 -13.38
C MET A 17 -8.74 17.24 -12.01
N PHE A 18 -8.73 18.42 -11.43
CA PHE A 18 -8.12 18.67 -10.11
C PHE A 18 -8.93 18.09 -8.95
N ALA A 19 -10.24 18.08 -9.05
CA ALA A 19 -11.10 17.50 -8.02
C ALA A 19 -11.04 15.96 -8.00
N ALA A 20 -10.87 15.32 -9.14
CA ALA A 20 -10.74 13.86 -9.25
C ALA A 20 -9.40 13.36 -8.65
N THR A 21 -8.29 14.04 -8.90
CA THR A 21 -6.98 13.64 -8.38
C THR A 21 -6.90 13.73 -6.85
N GLY A 22 -7.46 14.78 -6.23
CA GLY A 22 -7.53 14.90 -4.77
C GLY A 22 -8.42 13.83 -4.12
N SER A 23 -9.50 13.42 -4.82
CA SER A 23 -10.38 12.32 -4.39
C SER A 23 -9.66 10.97 -4.41
N ASP A 24 -8.90 10.67 -5.48
CA ASP A 24 -8.21 9.40 -5.65
C ASP A 24 -7.05 9.24 -4.67
N GLU A 25 -6.24 10.27 -4.45
CA GLU A 25 -5.21 10.24 -3.42
C GLU A 25 -5.81 10.00 -2.03
N SER A 26 -6.89 10.71 -1.70
CA SER A 26 -7.59 10.55 -0.43
C SER A 26 -8.15 9.14 -0.26
N ALA A 27 -8.69 8.55 -1.33
CA ALA A 27 -9.20 7.17 -1.33
C ALA A 27 -8.07 6.15 -1.08
N ILE A 28 -6.93 6.31 -1.75
CA ILE A 28 -5.75 5.46 -1.56
C ILE A 28 -5.26 5.53 -0.11
N ARG A 29 -5.12 6.74 0.45
CA ARG A 29 -4.72 6.93 1.85
C ARG A 29 -5.70 6.32 2.84
N ALA A 30 -7.00 6.41 2.58
CA ALA A 30 -8.04 5.81 3.42
C ALA A 30 -7.99 4.28 3.39
N ILE A 31 -7.81 3.68 2.21
CA ILE A 31 -7.66 2.22 2.06
C ILE A 31 -6.37 1.73 2.74
N ARG A 32 -5.26 2.49 2.64
CA ARG A 32 -4.03 2.18 3.36
C ARG A 32 -4.24 2.20 4.89
N ALA A 33 -4.91 3.21 5.40
CA ALA A 33 -5.23 3.29 6.83
C ALA A 33 -6.10 2.10 7.29
N GLU A 34 -7.09 1.70 6.47
CA GLU A 34 -7.91 0.52 6.76
C GLU A 34 -7.09 -0.78 6.72
N SER A 35 -6.22 -0.96 5.73
CA SER A 35 -5.30 -2.09 5.64
C SER A 35 -4.36 -2.18 6.86
N ASN A 36 -3.85 -1.06 7.35
CA ASN A 36 -3.06 -1.01 8.59
C ASN A 36 -3.91 -1.42 9.80
N ARG A 37 -5.12 -0.90 9.90
CA ARG A 37 -6.06 -1.25 10.98
C ARG A 37 -6.38 -2.74 10.97
N ALA A 38 -6.62 -3.31 9.79
CA ALA A 38 -6.86 -4.74 9.63
C ALA A 38 -5.69 -5.58 10.14
N ILE A 39 -4.43 -5.18 9.87
CA ILE A 39 -3.24 -5.84 10.40
C ILE A 39 -3.18 -5.76 11.93
N GLN A 40 -3.43 -4.59 12.51
CA GLN A 40 -3.38 -4.42 13.97
C GLN A 40 -4.46 -5.26 14.66
N GLN A 41 -5.63 -5.40 14.06
CA GLN A 41 -6.76 -6.17 14.57
C GLN A 41 -6.69 -7.67 14.26
N GLY A 42 -5.77 -8.11 13.40
CA GLY A 42 -5.71 -9.49 12.90
C GLY A 42 -6.92 -9.85 12.01
N ASN A 43 -7.53 -8.85 11.36
CA ASN A 43 -8.66 -9.06 10.45
C ASN A 43 -8.16 -9.40 9.04
N LEU A 44 -8.06 -10.71 8.77
CA LEU A 44 -7.50 -11.21 7.51
C LEU A 44 -8.36 -10.86 6.30
N ASP A 45 -9.68 -10.88 6.43
CA ASP A 45 -10.61 -10.59 5.33
C ASP A 45 -10.51 -9.11 4.92
N ALA A 46 -10.49 -8.20 5.88
CA ALA A 46 -10.33 -6.77 5.61
C ALA A 46 -8.95 -6.46 5.02
N PHE A 47 -7.89 -7.12 5.49
CA PHE A 47 -6.55 -7.01 4.91
C PHE A 47 -6.56 -7.51 3.46
N ALA A 48 -7.07 -8.71 3.20
CA ALA A 48 -7.13 -9.34 1.88
C ALA A 48 -7.99 -8.54 0.89
N ALA A 49 -9.03 -7.85 1.36
CA ALA A 49 -9.91 -7.02 0.55
C ALA A 49 -9.20 -5.80 -0.06
N SER A 50 -8.07 -5.35 0.51
CA SER A 50 -7.28 -4.24 -0.03
C SER A 50 -6.41 -4.64 -1.23
N LEU A 51 -6.23 -5.93 -1.51
CA LEU A 51 -5.33 -6.47 -2.52
C LEU A 51 -6.06 -6.83 -3.81
N THR A 52 -5.38 -6.67 -4.97
CA THR A 52 -5.88 -7.24 -6.24
C THR A 52 -5.73 -8.76 -6.26
N ALA A 53 -6.43 -9.43 -7.18
CA ALA A 53 -6.32 -10.90 -7.34
C ALA A 53 -4.92 -11.33 -7.83
N ASP A 54 -4.26 -10.49 -8.61
CA ASP A 54 -2.90 -10.68 -9.14
C ASP A 54 -1.81 -10.01 -8.30
N PHE A 55 -2.10 -9.74 -7.02
CA PHE A 55 -1.15 -9.08 -6.11
C PHE A 55 0.18 -9.85 -5.99
N VAL A 56 1.28 -9.09 -5.96
CA VAL A 56 2.64 -9.59 -5.73
C VAL A 56 3.36 -8.75 -4.66
N MET A 57 4.06 -9.41 -3.76
CA MET A 57 4.91 -8.76 -2.78
C MET A 57 6.37 -9.21 -2.92
N VAL A 58 7.30 -8.25 -2.83
CA VAL A 58 8.74 -8.50 -2.82
C VAL A 58 9.33 -7.97 -1.50
N ARG A 59 10.12 -8.83 -0.82
CA ARG A 59 10.80 -8.45 0.41
C ARG A 59 12.18 -9.12 0.49
N GLY A 60 13.24 -8.31 0.62
CA GLY A 60 14.62 -8.82 0.72
C GLY A 60 14.96 -9.74 -0.44
N SER A 61 15.37 -10.97 -0.14
CA SER A 61 15.66 -12.02 -1.15
C SER A 61 14.45 -12.89 -1.50
N SER A 62 13.27 -12.63 -0.90
CA SER A 62 12.06 -13.45 -1.05
C SER A 62 10.98 -12.68 -1.80
N ALA A 63 10.37 -13.31 -2.81
CA ALA A 63 9.16 -12.84 -3.44
C ALA A 63 8.00 -13.78 -3.07
N PHE A 64 6.86 -13.23 -2.70
CA PHE A 64 5.63 -14.00 -2.62
C PHE A 64 5.01 -14.03 -4.01
N ALA A 65 4.98 -15.21 -4.61
CA ALA A 65 4.54 -15.37 -6.00
C ALA A 65 3.04 -15.14 -6.20
N SER A 66 2.25 -15.13 -5.12
CA SER A 66 0.80 -14.96 -5.21
C SER A 66 0.24 -14.21 -4.01
N ARG A 67 -0.94 -13.61 -4.23
CA ARG A 67 -1.80 -13.05 -3.20
C ARG A 67 -2.08 -14.05 -2.06
N ASP A 68 -2.38 -15.28 -2.40
CA ASP A 68 -2.77 -16.31 -1.42
C ASP A 68 -1.60 -16.65 -0.49
N ALA A 69 -0.38 -16.80 -1.02
CA ALA A 69 0.80 -17.02 -0.18
C ALA A 69 1.05 -15.87 0.81
N TYR A 70 0.77 -14.63 0.40
CA TYR A 70 0.89 -13.45 1.26
C TYR A 70 -0.18 -13.43 2.36
N ILE A 71 -1.43 -13.73 1.99
CA ILE A 71 -2.56 -13.85 2.93
C ILE A 71 -2.32 -14.99 3.94
N ASP A 72 -1.84 -16.14 3.49
CA ASP A 72 -1.51 -17.27 4.36
C ASP A 72 -0.42 -16.93 5.37
N ALA A 73 0.61 -16.18 4.95
CA ALA A 73 1.66 -15.71 5.85
C ALA A 73 1.07 -14.80 6.94
N PHE A 74 0.26 -13.80 6.58
CA PHE A 74 -0.41 -12.94 7.55
C PHE A 74 -1.40 -13.70 8.43
N GLY A 75 -2.13 -14.68 7.87
CA GLY A 75 -3.04 -15.53 8.64
C GLY A 75 -2.35 -16.35 9.73
N LYS A 76 -1.10 -16.79 9.50
CA LYS A 76 -0.24 -17.42 10.52
C LYS A 76 0.22 -16.40 11.55
N ASP A 77 0.69 -15.24 11.11
CA ASP A 77 1.14 -14.18 12.00
C ASP A 77 0.01 -13.65 12.88
N PHE A 78 -1.22 -13.54 12.38
CA PHE A 78 -2.37 -13.07 13.15
C PHE A 78 -2.76 -14.03 14.30
N LYS A 79 -2.50 -15.33 14.12
CA LYS A 79 -2.71 -16.34 15.15
C LYS A 79 -1.58 -16.42 16.19
N ASN A 80 -0.43 -15.82 15.88
CA ASN A 80 0.73 -15.82 16.78
C ASN A 80 0.75 -14.54 17.64
N PRO A 81 0.53 -14.64 18.96
CA PRO A 81 0.53 -13.47 19.84
C PRO A 81 1.90 -12.77 19.95
N SER A 82 2.98 -13.47 19.57
CA SER A 82 4.34 -12.92 19.58
C SER A 82 4.77 -12.34 18.23
N ALA A 83 3.93 -12.42 17.21
CA ALA A 83 4.27 -11.91 15.90
C ALA A 83 4.35 -10.38 15.86
N VAL A 84 5.31 -9.88 15.11
CA VAL A 84 5.45 -8.45 14.80
C VAL A 84 4.23 -8.00 13.99
N ARG A 85 3.69 -6.83 14.33
CA ARG A 85 2.65 -6.15 13.57
C ARG A 85 3.25 -5.02 12.76
N TYR A 86 2.85 -4.92 11.51
CA TYR A 86 3.40 -3.95 10.57
C TYR A 86 2.43 -2.79 10.36
N GLU A 87 3.00 -1.59 10.27
CA GLU A 87 2.30 -0.36 9.92
C GLU A 87 3.04 0.29 8.74
N ARG A 88 2.32 0.73 7.73
CA ARG A 88 2.85 1.50 6.59
C ARG A 88 2.40 2.95 6.74
N VAL A 89 3.34 3.87 6.64
CA VAL A 89 3.11 5.31 6.72
C VAL A 89 3.31 5.90 5.33
N THR A 90 2.22 6.35 4.73
CA THR A 90 2.22 6.95 3.38
C THR A 90 2.80 8.35 3.42
N GLU A 91 3.91 8.55 2.74
CA GLU A 91 4.54 9.87 2.58
C GLU A 91 4.04 10.56 1.30
N LYS A 92 4.01 9.82 0.20
CA LYS A 92 3.65 10.35 -1.12
C LYS A 92 2.76 9.39 -1.90
N VAL A 93 1.77 9.94 -2.61
CA VAL A 93 0.98 9.25 -3.62
C VAL A 93 1.10 10.00 -4.95
N GLU A 94 1.40 9.29 -6.02
CA GLU A 94 1.53 9.83 -7.38
C GLU A 94 0.54 9.11 -8.29
N LEU A 95 -0.42 9.86 -8.80
CA LEU A 95 -1.42 9.33 -9.75
C LEU A 95 -0.88 9.36 -11.17
N SER A 96 -1.03 8.25 -11.90
CA SER A 96 -0.66 8.19 -13.31
C SER A 96 -1.65 8.98 -14.16
N GLN A 97 -1.11 9.76 -15.10
CA GLN A 97 -1.92 10.43 -16.14
C GLN A 97 -2.18 9.51 -17.36
N ALA A 98 -1.48 8.38 -17.44
CA ALA A 98 -1.50 7.51 -18.61
C ALA A 98 -2.34 6.24 -18.39
N ALA A 99 -2.65 5.87 -17.15
CA ALA A 99 -3.33 4.62 -16.82
C ALA A 99 -4.06 4.74 -15.46
N PRO A 100 -5.03 3.88 -15.15
CA PRO A 100 -5.69 3.85 -13.85
C PRO A 100 -4.77 3.23 -12.77
N LEU A 101 -3.62 3.83 -12.56
CA LEU A 101 -2.56 3.40 -11.65
C LEU A 101 -2.09 4.54 -10.75
N ALA A 102 -1.54 4.19 -9.59
CA ALA A 102 -0.83 5.11 -8.73
C ALA A 102 0.40 4.43 -8.09
N ALA A 103 1.41 5.24 -7.77
CA ALA A 103 2.53 4.84 -6.95
C ALA A 103 2.39 5.46 -5.55
N GLU A 104 2.58 4.66 -4.52
CA GLU A 104 2.63 5.09 -3.14
C GLU A 104 4.02 4.82 -2.58
N HIS A 105 4.62 5.82 -1.98
CA HIS A 105 5.92 5.76 -1.31
C HIS A 105 5.76 6.05 0.17
N GLY A 106 6.57 5.39 0.98
CA GLY A 106 6.59 5.66 2.40
C GLY A 106 7.57 4.80 3.17
N HIS A 107 7.44 4.84 4.48
CA HIS A 107 8.17 3.95 5.37
C HIS A 107 7.22 2.99 6.09
N TRP A 108 7.78 1.94 6.62
CA TRP A 108 7.05 0.97 7.41
C TRP A 108 7.78 0.66 8.71
N ILE A 109 7.01 0.30 9.72
CA ILE A 109 7.49 -0.02 11.06
C ILE A 109 6.89 -1.36 11.45
N GLY A 110 7.73 -2.29 11.91
CA GLY A 110 7.31 -3.52 12.55
C GLY A 110 7.43 -3.39 14.06
N ARG A 111 6.32 -3.60 14.79
CA ARG A 111 6.26 -3.48 16.25
C ARG A 111 6.08 -4.83 16.89
N ARG A 112 6.82 -5.07 17.98
CA ARG A 112 6.62 -6.23 18.86
C ARG A 112 5.32 -6.09 19.66
N PRO A 113 4.73 -7.18 20.13
CA PRO A 113 3.73 -7.11 21.18
C PRO A 113 4.27 -6.30 22.37
N GLY A 114 3.47 -5.34 22.87
CA GLY A 114 3.91 -4.40 23.90
C GLY A 114 4.50 -3.08 23.37
N GLY A 115 4.62 -2.89 22.05
CA GLY A 115 4.81 -1.59 21.40
C GLY A 115 6.24 -1.24 20.99
N GLY A 116 7.26 -2.05 21.34
CA GLY A 116 8.65 -1.81 20.90
C GLY A 116 8.82 -2.04 19.39
N GLU A 117 9.60 -1.20 18.72
CA GLU A 117 9.98 -1.44 17.33
C GLU A 117 10.90 -2.66 17.22
N ALA A 118 10.74 -3.44 16.16
CA ALA A 118 11.65 -4.55 15.83
C ALA A 118 12.42 -4.22 14.55
N TYR A 119 11.72 -3.72 13.54
CA TYR A 119 12.24 -3.43 12.21
C TYR A 119 11.64 -2.14 11.68
N GLY A 120 12.33 -1.54 10.72
CA GLY A 120 11.82 -0.43 9.94
C GLY A 120 12.47 -0.37 8.57
N GLY A 121 11.84 0.37 7.68
CA GLY A 121 12.38 0.55 6.34
C GLY A 121 11.46 1.33 5.42
N THR A 122 11.74 1.26 4.14
CA THR A 122 10.95 1.91 3.10
C THR A 122 10.11 0.92 2.32
N TYR A 123 9.04 1.41 1.71
CA TYR A 123 8.24 0.64 0.77
C TYR A 123 7.81 1.48 -0.42
N LEU A 124 7.51 0.76 -1.49
CA LEU A 124 6.83 1.25 -2.68
C LEU A 124 5.63 0.34 -2.94
N ALA A 125 4.46 0.90 -3.17
CA ALA A 125 3.28 0.17 -3.59
C ALA A 125 2.76 0.68 -4.93
N MET A 126 2.36 -0.23 -5.81
CA MET A 126 1.60 0.08 -7.00
C MET A 126 0.13 -0.19 -6.74
N TRP A 127 -0.70 0.81 -6.99
CA TRP A 127 -2.14 0.76 -6.91
C TRP A 127 -2.75 0.65 -8.31
N CYS A 128 -3.87 -0.05 -8.40
CA CYS A 128 -4.68 -0.15 -9.60
C CYS A 128 -6.13 0.24 -9.27
N HIS A 129 -6.72 1.10 -10.08
CA HIS A 129 -8.14 1.41 -9.98
C HIS A 129 -8.93 0.33 -10.73
N THR A 130 -9.76 -0.40 -10.00
CA THR A 130 -10.63 -1.47 -10.50
C THR A 130 -12.09 -1.03 -10.45
N ASP A 131 -13.01 -1.84 -10.95
CA ASP A 131 -14.45 -1.61 -10.81
C ASP A 131 -14.91 -1.54 -9.34
N ALA A 132 -14.16 -2.16 -8.44
CA ALA A 132 -14.37 -2.10 -6.99
C ALA A 132 -13.57 -0.99 -6.28
N GLY A 133 -13.02 -0.01 -7.02
CA GLY A 133 -12.18 1.07 -6.52
C GLY A 133 -10.69 0.72 -6.49
N TRP A 134 -9.91 1.55 -5.78
CA TRP A 134 -8.47 1.39 -5.67
C TRP A 134 -8.09 0.12 -4.89
N LYS A 135 -7.13 -0.65 -5.41
CA LYS A 135 -6.55 -1.85 -4.80
C LYS A 135 -5.03 -1.85 -4.93
N ILE A 136 -4.35 -2.46 -3.96
CA ILE A 136 -2.91 -2.67 -4.00
C ILE A 136 -2.60 -3.82 -4.94
N ARG A 137 -1.80 -3.57 -5.99
CA ARG A 137 -1.40 -4.57 -6.97
C ARG A 137 -0.02 -5.17 -6.68
N SER A 138 0.89 -4.34 -6.14
CA SER A 138 2.18 -4.86 -5.67
C SER A 138 2.75 -4.02 -4.55
N GLU A 139 3.60 -4.64 -3.73
CA GLU A 139 4.39 -3.98 -2.70
C GLU A 139 5.85 -4.46 -2.75
N LEU A 140 6.77 -3.52 -2.64
CA LEU A 140 8.21 -3.77 -2.48
C LEU A 140 8.64 -3.22 -1.12
N PHE A 141 9.25 -4.06 -0.28
CA PHE A 141 9.75 -3.66 1.04
C PHE A 141 11.26 -3.80 1.14
N VAL A 142 11.90 -2.77 1.68
CA VAL A 142 13.32 -2.80 2.03
C VAL A 142 13.45 -2.58 3.53
N VAL A 143 14.08 -3.51 4.24
CA VAL A 143 14.45 -3.34 5.65
C VAL A 143 15.71 -2.49 5.71
N LEU A 144 15.66 -1.39 6.45
CA LEU A 144 16.80 -0.49 6.64
C LEU A 144 17.32 -0.49 8.07
N THR A 145 16.43 -0.77 9.04
CA THR A 145 16.76 -0.72 10.47
C THR A 145 16.23 -1.95 11.19
N CYS A 146 16.95 -2.34 12.24
CA CYS A 146 16.46 -3.25 13.26
C CYS A 146 16.83 -2.67 14.64
N ALA A 147 15.94 -2.86 15.61
CA ALA A 147 16.03 -2.23 16.91
C ALA A 147 17.23 -2.70 17.73
N ASP A 148 17.65 -3.96 17.55
CA ASP A 148 18.74 -4.58 18.30
C ASP A 148 19.41 -5.71 17.50
N ALA A 149 20.48 -6.25 18.04
CA ALA A 149 21.27 -7.32 17.41
C ALA A 149 20.47 -8.62 17.22
N GLU A 150 19.52 -8.92 18.10
CA GLU A 150 18.67 -10.11 18.02
C GLU A 150 17.70 -9.97 16.84
N ALA A 151 17.02 -8.83 16.72
CA ALA A 151 16.13 -8.54 15.59
C ALA A 151 16.89 -8.59 14.24
N CYS A 152 18.09 -7.98 14.17
CA CYS A 152 18.94 -8.04 12.98
C CYS A 152 19.37 -9.48 12.63
N SER A 153 19.69 -10.28 13.62
CA SER A 153 20.08 -11.69 13.43
C SER A 153 18.90 -12.52 12.94
N ALA A 154 17.73 -12.37 13.56
CA ALA A 154 16.49 -13.04 13.15
C ALA A 154 16.11 -12.71 11.71
N TYR A 155 16.17 -11.42 11.32
CA TYR A 155 15.90 -11.01 9.95
C TYR A 155 16.87 -11.63 8.95
N ARG A 156 18.18 -11.61 9.24
CA ARG A 156 19.21 -12.22 8.36
C ARG A 156 18.99 -13.72 8.18
N ALA A 157 18.61 -14.42 9.24
CA ALA A 157 18.29 -15.84 9.15
C ALA A 157 17.13 -16.13 8.18
N THR A 158 16.08 -15.29 8.19
CA THR A 158 14.96 -15.45 7.24
C THR A 158 15.31 -15.04 5.80
N ALA A 159 16.25 -14.11 5.61
CA ALA A 159 16.67 -13.64 4.30
C ALA A 159 17.70 -14.57 3.62
N SER A 160 18.37 -15.43 4.36
CA SER A 160 19.43 -16.32 3.86
C SER A 160 18.94 -17.67 3.34
N HIS A 161 17.67 -18.00 3.55
CA HIS A 161 17.08 -19.23 3.01
C HIS A 161 16.64 -18.98 1.54
N LYS A 162 17.55 -19.33 0.62
CA LYS A 162 17.27 -19.48 -0.82
C LYS A 162 16.74 -20.86 -1.10
#